data_ee67843d4900ca7fc22778b331a83bc1
#
_entry.id   ee67843d4900ca7fc22778b331a83bc1
#
_cell.length_a   1.000
_cell.length_b   1.000
_cell.length_c   1.000
_cell.angle_alpha   90.00
_cell.angle_beta   90.00
_cell.angle_gamma   90.00
#
_symmetry.space_group_name_H-M   'P 1'
#
loop_
_entity.id
_entity.type
_entity.pdbx_description
1 polymer ?
#
loop_
_entity_poly.entity_id
_entity_poly.type
_entity_poly.pdbx_seq_one_letter_code
_entity_poly.pdbx_strand_id
1 'polypeptide(L)'
;EISLRRCADRVNKLTESARIKSNSDYFTDEHILVCLSSSPTNAKIIRTASRMANAFKGTFTALFVETSDFPNMSEEDKKRLRDNIHLAEQLGATIETVYGDDVAFQITEFARLSGVSKIVVGRSTAKRKHIFAKPTLTEKMLVLSPNLDIYVIPDKETVSYKIKTKQHYKWK
;
A
#
# COMPACT_ATOMS: atom_id res chain seq x y z
N GLU A 1 4.47 -14.18 -20.41
CA GLU A 1 3.18 -14.92 -20.58
C GLU A 1 2.86 -15.87 -19.42
N ILE A 2 3.86 -16.50 -18.81
CA ILE A 2 3.67 -17.44 -17.68
C ILE A 2 3.29 -16.71 -16.37
N SER A 3 3.77 -15.49 -16.14
CA SER A 3 3.47 -14.69 -14.94
C SER A 3 2.02 -14.22 -14.87
N LEU A 4 1.46 -13.79 -16.01
CA LEU A 4 0.07 -13.34 -16.12
C LEU A 4 -0.93 -14.49 -15.90
N ARG A 5 -0.61 -15.69 -16.37
CA ARG A 5 -1.45 -16.88 -16.13
C ARG A 5 -1.49 -17.28 -14.66
N ARG A 6 -0.36 -17.21 -13.94
CA ARG A 6 -0.31 -17.51 -12.49
C ARG A 6 -1.10 -16.48 -11.67
N CYS A 7 -1.08 -15.21 -12.04
CA CYS A 7 -1.92 -14.20 -11.42
C CYS A 7 -3.41 -14.45 -11.70
N ALA A 8 -3.77 -14.78 -12.94
CA ALA A 8 -5.16 -15.06 -13.32
C ALA A 8 -5.72 -16.32 -12.63
N ASP A 9 -4.93 -17.38 -12.50
CA ASP A 9 -5.35 -18.62 -11.81
C ASP A 9 -5.52 -18.42 -10.31
N ARG A 10 -4.69 -17.56 -9.69
CA ARG A 10 -4.84 -17.19 -8.27
C ARG A 10 -6.05 -16.31 -8.03
N VAL A 11 -6.30 -15.35 -8.90
CA VAL A 11 -7.48 -14.47 -8.84
C VAL A 11 -8.77 -15.29 -9.00
N ASN A 12 -8.81 -16.26 -9.91
CA ASN A 12 -9.96 -17.15 -10.07
C ASN A 12 -10.22 -18.00 -8.81
N LYS A 13 -9.18 -18.50 -8.15
CA LYS A 13 -9.31 -19.24 -6.88
C LYS A 13 -9.81 -18.35 -5.74
N LEU A 14 -9.36 -17.10 -5.67
CA LEU A 14 -9.80 -16.13 -4.66
C LEU A 14 -11.25 -15.70 -4.88
N THR A 15 -11.68 -15.48 -6.15
CA THR A 15 -13.08 -15.15 -6.49
C THR A 15 -14.02 -16.30 -6.23
N GLU A 16 -13.59 -17.54 -6.42
CA GLU A 16 -14.40 -18.73 -6.13
C GLU A 16 -14.56 -18.96 -4.63
N SER A 17 -13.49 -18.73 -3.85
CA SER A 17 -13.53 -18.74 -2.39
C SER A 17 -14.41 -17.62 -1.80
N ALA A 18 -14.43 -16.44 -2.42
CA ALA A 18 -15.29 -15.32 -2.03
C ALA A 18 -16.78 -15.60 -2.33
N ARG A 19 -17.11 -16.29 -3.43
CA ARG A 19 -18.48 -16.72 -3.76
C ARG A 19 -19.03 -17.72 -2.78
N ILE A 20 -18.22 -18.61 -2.23
CA ILE A 20 -18.63 -19.62 -1.25
C ILE A 20 -18.91 -19.00 0.13
N LYS A 21 -18.21 -17.89 0.48
CA LYS A 21 -18.40 -17.15 1.74
C LYS A 21 -19.59 -16.16 1.74
N SER A 22 -20.19 -15.87 0.60
CA SER A 22 -21.26 -14.87 0.48
C SER A 22 -22.61 -15.28 1.07
N ASN A 23 -22.71 -16.43 1.73
CA ASN A 23 -23.95 -16.94 2.33
C ASN A 23 -23.98 -16.89 3.87
N SER A 24 -23.07 -16.19 4.54
CA SER A 24 -23.12 -16.00 5.98
C SER A 24 -22.65 -14.60 6.39
N ASP A 25 -23.63 -13.85 6.86
CA ASP A 25 -23.53 -12.66 7.71
C ASP A 25 -22.69 -11.46 7.25
N TYR A 26 -23.35 -10.31 7.30
CA TYR A 26 -22.94 -8.91 7.16
C TYR A 26 -21.63 -8.48 7.87
N PHE A 27 -20.55 -9.21 7.66
CA PHE A 27 -19.21 -8.71 7.92
C PHE A 27 -18.62 -8.29 6.58
N THR A 28 -18.47 -6.99 6.39
CA THR A 28 -17.62 -6.46 5.32
C THR A 28 -16.24 -7.08 5.51
N ASP A 29 -15.88 -8.05 4.69
CA ASP A 29 -14.54 -8.66 4.68
C ASP A 29 -13.54 -7.58 4.25
N GLU A 30 -13.06 -6.81 5.22
CA GLU A 30 -12.06 -5.78 4.96
C GLU A 30 -10.75 -6.45 4.52
N HIS A 31 -10.22 -6.00 3.40
CA HIS A 31 -8.94 -6.48 2.89
C HIS A 31 -7.94 -5.32 2.88
N ILE A 32 -6.95 -5.41 3.76
CA ILE A 32 -5.91 -4.39 3.93
C ILE A 32 -4.68 -4.76 3.12
N LEU A 33 -4.29 -3.88 2.22
CA LEU A 33 -3.07 -4.00 1.42
C LEU A 33 -2.01 -3.04 1.95
N VAL A 34 -0.80 -3.53 2.22
CA VAL A 34 0.37 -2.69 2.47
C VAL A 34 1.37 -2.80 1.33
N CYS A 35 1.91 -1.67 0.89
CA CYS A 35 2.93 -1.64 -0.14
C CYS A 35 4.32 -1.79 0.50
N LEU A 36 5.06 -2.81 0.07
CA LEU A 36 6.43 -3.06 0.50
C LEU A 36 7.42 -2.21 -0.28
N SER A 37 8.45 -1.74 0.41
CA SER A 37 9.55 -0.99 -0.18
C SER A 37 10.83 -1.15 0.65
N SER A 38 11.96 -0.73 0.10
CA SER A 38 13.24 -0.66 0.82
C SER A 38 13.36 0.56 1.74
N SER A 39 12.32 1.39 1.86
CA SER A 39 12.35 2.58 2.72
C SER A 39 12.57 2.19 4.19
N PRO A 40 13.43 2.90 4.94
CA PRO A 40 13.62 2.68 6.38
C PRO A 40 12.34 2.83 7.21
N THR A 41 11.35 3.59 6.73
CA THR A 41 10.07 3.81 7.39
C THR A 41 9.03 2.76 7.07
N ASN A 42 9.29 1.86 6.11
CA ASN A 42 8.34 0.84 5.69
C ASN A 42 7.93 -0.10 6.84
N ALA A 43 8.85 -0.43 7.75
CA ALA A 43 8.53 -1.22 8.94
C ALA A 43 7.41 -0.61 9.81
N LYS A 44 7.37 0.72 9.94
CA LYS A 44 6.29 1.44 10.64
C LYS A 44 4.96 1.29 9.89
N ILE A 45 5.00 1.37 8.56
CA ILE A 45 3.84 1.27 7.69
C ILE A 45 3.23 -0.14 7.79
N ILE A 46 4.06 -1.18 7.71
CA ILE A 46 3.67 -2.60 7.86
C ILE A 46 2.98 -2.84 9.21
N ARG A 47 3.57 -2.36 10.32
CA ARG A 47 2.96 -2.50 11.66
C ARG A 47 1.63 -1.75 11.77
N THR A 48 1.50 -0.61 11.09
CA THR A 48 0.24 0.14 11.07
C THR A 48 -0.83 -0.62 10.30
N ALA A 49 -0.51 -1.16 9.13
CA ALA A 49 -1.43 -1.96 8.32
C ALA A 49 -1.86 -3.24 9.04
N SER A 50 -0.93 -3.94 9.72
CA SER A 50 -1.25 -5.12 10.52
C SER A 50 -2.23 -4.79 11.66
N ARG A 51 -2.04 -3.66 12.36
CA ARG A 51 -2.98 -3.23 13.41
C ARG A 51 -4.35 -2.89 12.84
N MET A 52 -4.41 -2.29 11.65
CA MET A 52 -5.67 -2.03 10.96
C MET A 52 -6.37 -3.33 10.58
N ALA A 53 -5.66 -4.28 9.98
CA ALA A 53 -6.23 -5.57 9.62
C ALA A 53 -6.79 -6.32 10.85
N ASN A 54 -6.06 -6.31 11.96
CA ASN A 54 -6.53 -6.90 13.22
C ASN A 54 -7.76 -6.17 13.78
N ALA A 55 -7.78 -4.84 13.75
CA ALA A 55 -8.91 -4.05 14.25
C ALA A 55 -10.19 -4.28 13.45
N PHE A 56 -10.07 -4.42 12.14
CA PHE A 56 -11.19 -4.71 11.23
C PHE A 56 -11.50 -6.20 11.11
N LYS A 57 -10.69 -7.08 11.71
CA LYS A 57 -10.76 -8.55 11.55
C LYS A 57 -10.72 -8.96 10.07
N GLY A 58 -10.00 -8.19 9.27
CA GLY A 58 -9.88 -8.35 7.84
C GLY A 58 -8.66 -9.16 7.43
N THR A 59 -8.56 -9.44 6.14
CA THR A 59 -7.37 -10.05 5.53
C THR A 59 -6.24 -9.03 5.41
N PHE A 60 -4.99 -9.50 5.44
CA PHE A 60 -3.81 -8.67 5.38
C PHE A 60 -2.85 -9.17 4.30
N THR A 61 -2.61 -8.36 3.28
CA THR A 61 -1.68 -8.65 2.19
C THR A 61 -0.58 -7.60 2.12
N ALA A 62 0.64 -8.03 1.91
CA ALA A 62 1.79 -7.18 1.67
C ALA A 62 2.26 -7.38 0.22
N LEU A 63 2.18 -6.32 -0.57
CA LEU A 63 2.48 -6.33 -1.99
C LEU A 63 3.82 -5.67 -2.28
N PHE A 64 4.69 -6.39 -2.97
CA PHE A 64 5.89 -5.85 -3.59
C PHE A 64 5.68 -5.71 -5.10
N VAL A 65 6.01 -4.53 -5.64
CA VAL A 65 6.05 -4.30 -7.08
C VAL A 65 7.51 -4.33 -7.52
N GLU A 66 7.87 -5.37 -8.26
CA GLU A 66 9.19 -5.50 -8.83
C GLU A 66 9.24 -4.77 -10.18
N THR A 67 10.09 -3.75 -10.24
CA THR A 67 10.33 -2.96 -11.45
C THR A 67 11.55 -3.45 -12.22
N SER A 68 11.73 -3.01 -13.45
CA SER A 68 12.93 -3.28 -14.25
C SER A 68 14.23 -2.80 -13.60
N ASP A 69 14.14 -1.83 -12.69
CA ASP A 69 15.29 -1.31 -11.91
C ASP A 69 15.68 -2.17 -10.71
N PHE A 70 14.89 -3.17 -10.35
CA PHE A 70 15.14 -4.01 -9.17
C PHE A 70 16.55 -4.65 -9.16
N PRO A 71 17.12 -5.15 -10.29
CA PRO A 71 18.48 -5.68 -10.30
C PRO A 71 19.53 -4.66 -9.90
N ASN A 72 19.32 -3.38 -10.20
CA ASN A 72 20.22 -2.25 -9.94
C ASN A 72 20.11 -1.71 -8.50
N MET A 73 19.19 -2.23 -7.70
CA MET A 73 19.02 -1.84 -6.31
C MET A 73 20.27 -2.18 -5.50
N SER A 74 20.65 -1.28 -4.58
CA SER A 74 21.79 -1.51 -3.69
C SER A 74 21.56 -2.73 -2.79
N GLU A 75 22.65 -3.40 -2.37
CA GLU A 75 22.55 -4.56 -1.47
C GLU A 75 21.94 -4.18 -0.10
N GLU A 76 22.15 -2.94 0.34
CA GLU A 76 21.53 -2.42 1.56
C GLU A 76 20.02 -2.28 1.40
N ASP A 77 19.54 -1.76 0.26
CA ASP A 77 18.11 -1.66 -0.03
C ASP A 77 17.47 -3.03 -0.20
N LYS A 78 18.12 -3.95 -0.89
CA LYS A 78 17.68 -5.34 -1.00
C LYS A 78 17.57 -6.01 0.36
N LYS A 79 18.55 -5.78 1.24
CA LYS A 79 18.50 -6.28 2.62
C LYS A 79 17.30 -5.70 3.37
N ARG A 80 17.12 -4.37 3.34
CA ARG A 80 15.95 -3.73 4.00
C ARG A 80 14.63 -4.24 3.46
N LEU A 81 14.54 -4.46 2.17
CA LEU A 81 13.33 -5.03 1.56
C LEU A 81 13.06 -6.44 2.10
N ARG A 82 14.08 -7.32 2.16
CA ARG A 82 13.96 -8.67 2.74
C ARG A 82 13.51 -8.60 4.21
N ASP A 83 14.10 -7.71 5.00
CA ASP A 83 13.74 -7.52 6.41
C ASP A 83 12.27 -7.05 6.55
N ASN A 84 11.81 -6.18 5.66
CA ASN A 84 10.43 -5.69 5.63
C ASN A 84 9.44 -6.79 5.18
N ILE A 85 9.80 -7.61 4.20
CA ILE A 85 9.01 -8.78 3.79
C ILE A 85 8.86 -9.74 4.98
N HIS A 86 9.96 -10.09 5.62
CA HIS A 86 9.94 -10.98 6.77
C HIS A 86 9.10 -10.43 7.94
N LEU A 87 9.21 -9.13 8.20
CA LEU A 87 8.36 -8.47 9.19
C LEU A 87 6.86 -8.59 8.84
N ALA A 88 6.51 -8.41 7.57
CA ALA A 88 5.12 -8.52 7.13
C ALA A 88 4.59 -9.95 7.30
N GLU A 89 5.39 -10.96 6.94
CA GLU A 89 5.09 -12.38 7.17
C GLU A 89 4.87 -12.70 8.65
N GLN A 90 5.77 -12.25 9.53
CA GLN A 90 5.67 -12.43 10.99
C GLN A 90 4.39 -11.79 11.56
N LEU A 91 3.90 -10.72 10.94
CA LEU A 91 2.66 -10.04 11.33
C LEU A 91 1.41 -10.62 10.66
N GLY A 92 1.54 -11.73 9.95
CA GLY A 92 0.43 -12.49 9.38
C GLY A 92 -0.01 -12.02 7.99
N ALA A 93 0.83 -11.26 7.28
CA ALA A 93 0.52 -10.87 5.91
C ALA A 93 0.75 -12.02 4.93
N THR A 94 -0.13 -12.13 3.94
CA THR A 94 0.16 -12.87 2.71
C THR A 94 1.07 -12.01 1.84
N ILE A 95 2.21 -12.55 1.41
CA ILE A 95 3.16 -11.82 0.56
C ILE A 95 2.83 -12.08 -0.90
N GLU A 96 2.66 -11.00 -1.66
CA GLU A 96 2.43 -11.05 -3.09
C GLU A 96 3.46 -10.18 -3.82
N THR A 97 3.85 -10.63 -5.01
CA THR A 97 4.76 -9.88 -5.88
C THR A 97 4.16 -9.76 -7.27
N VAL A 98 4.16 -8.53 -7.79
CA VAL A 98 3.76 -8.23 -9.16
C VAL A 98 4.90 -7.53 -9.89
N TYR A 99 4.91 -7.60 -11.22
CA TYR A 99 5.98 -7.07 -12.05
C TYR A 99 5.47 -5.93 -12.91
N GLY A 100 6.19 -4.82 -12.96
CA GLY A 100 5.90 -3.71 -13.86
C GLY A 100 6.46 -2.37 -13.40
N ASP A 101 6.72 -1.48 -14.35
CA ASP A 101 7.38 -0.20 -14.11
C ASP A 101 6.42 0.91 -13.65
N ASP A 102 5.13 0.83 -13.98
CA ASP A 102 4.14 1.73 -13.38
C ASP A 102 3.61 1.14 -12.06
N VAL A 103 4.32 1.46 -11.00
CA VAL A 103 4.03 0.97 -9.64
C VAL A 103 2.60 1.32 -9.21
N ALA A 104 2.11 2.52 -9.53
CA ALA A 104 0.76 2.93 -9.17
C ALA A 104 -0.29 2.06 -9.85
N PHE A 105 -0.13 1.82 -11.14
CA PHE A 105 -1.00 0.95 -11.91
C PHE A 105 -1.00 -0.48 -11.38
N GLN A 106 0.19 -1.05 -11.09
CA GLN A 106 0.29 -2.41 -10.58
C GLN A 106 -0.41 -2.57 -9.21
N ILE A 107 -0.23 -1.62 -8.31
CA ILE A 107 -0.87 -1.64 -6.99
C ILE A 107 -2.40 -1.56 -7.13
N THR A 108 -2.90 -0.61 -7.92
CA THR A 108 -4.33 -0.38 -8.05
C THR A 108 -5.02 -1.52 -8.79
N GLU A 109 -4.39 -2.08 -9.80
CA GLU A 109 -4.92 -3.24 -10.53
C GLU A 109 -4.94 -4.50 -9.67
N PHE A 110 -3.86 -4.76 -8.90
CA PHE A 110 -3.86 -5.82 -7.90
C PHE A 110 -4.97 -5.64 -6.88
N ALA A 111 -5.13 -4.44 -6.35
CA ALA A 111 -6.16 -4.13 -5.35
C ALA A 111 -7.56 -4.38 -5.90
N ARG A 112 -7.83 -3.96 -7.14
CA ARG A 112 -9.11 -4.18 -7.83
C ARG A 112 -9.42 -5.67 -8.02
N LEU A 113 -8.43 -6.45 -8.48
CA LEU A 113 -8.59 -7.88 -8.76
C LEU A 113 -8.70 -8.73 -7.50
N SER A 114 -8.05 -8.31 -6.41
CA SER A 114 -8.01 -9.05 -5.14
C SER A 114 -9.09 -8.60 -4.14
N GLY A 115 -9.97 -7.67 -4.51
CA GLY A 115 -11.02 -7.18 -3.62
C GLY A 115 -10.47 -6.42 -2.40
N VAL A 116 -9.35 -5.72 -2.58
CA VAL A 116 -8.78 -4.86 -1.53
C VAL A 116 -9.73 -3.69 -1.26
N SER A 117 -10.00 -3.41 0.00
CA SER A 117 -10.82 -2.28 0.44
C SER A 117 -9.98 -1.08 0.88
N LYS A 118 -8.79 -1.33 1.43
CA LYS A 118 -7.92 -0.29 2.00
C LYS A 118 -6.47 -0.52 1.63
N ILE A 119 -5.79 0.53 1.17
CA ILE A 119 -4.37 0.51 0.86
C ILE A 119 -3.61 1.38 1.88
N VAL A 120 -2.52 0.86 2.43
CA VAL A 120 -1.63 1.58 3.35
C VAL A 120 -0.27 1.79 2.69
N VAL A 121 0.09 3.05 2.48
CA VAL A 121 1.35 3.44 1.83
C VAL A 121 2.13 4.44 2.67
N GLY A 122 3.43 4.49 2.46
CA GLY A 122 4.27 5.55 2.98
C GLY A 122 4.17 6.83 2.15
N ARG A 123 4.36 7.96 2.80
CA ARG A 123 4.51 9.22 2.08
C ARG A 123 5.80 9.19 1.26
N SER A 124 5.69 9.48 -0.03
CA SER A 124 6.87 9.67 -0.87
C SER A 124 7.67 10.89 -0.39
N THR A 125 8.97 10.70 -0.12
CA THR A 125 9.89 11.78 0.29
C THR A 125 10.41 12.60 -0.88
N ALA A 126 9.94 12.35 -2.11
CA ALA A 126 10.32 13.13 -3.27
C ALA A 126 9.99 14.61 -3.03
N LYS A 127 11.02 15.41 -2.75
CA LYS A 127 10.88 16.85 -2.56
C LYS A 127 10.40 17.46 -3.88
N ARG A 128 9.19 17.98 -3.89
CA ARG A 128 8.68 18.78 -5.01
C ARG A 128 9.53 20.04 -5.13
N LYS A 129 10.45 20.05 -6.07
CA LYS A 129 11.29 21.25 -6.34
C LYS A 129 10.65 22.22 -7.32
N HIS A 130 9.64 21.79 -8.09
CA HIS A 130 9.04 22.61 -9.15
C HIS A 130 7.52 22.43 -9.25
N ILE A 131 6.83 23.45 -9.75
CA ILE A 131 5.39 23.48 -10.01
C ILE A 131 4.96 22.39 -11.03
N PHE A 132 5.88 21.94 -11.89
CA PHE A 132 5.67 20.89 -12.89
C PHE A 132 6.26 19.53 -12.48
N ALA A 133 6.39 19.26 -11.19
CA ALA A 133 6.87 17.96 -10.73
C ALA A 133 5.91 16.83 -11.15
N LYS A 134 6.46 15.68 -11.54
CA LYS A 134 5.66 14.49 -11.86
C LYS A 134 4.76 14.12 -10.66
N PRO A 135 3.55 13.62 -10.92
CA PRO A 135 2.64 13.22 -9.84
C PRO A 135 3.29 12.14 -8.95
N THR A 136 3.07 12.24 -7.66
CA THR A 136 3.54 11.24 -6.69
C THR A 136 2.79 9.91 -6.87
N LEU A 137 3.34 8.83 -6.31
CA LEU A 137 2.69 7.52 -6.29
C LEU A 137 1.25 7.62 -5.78
N THR A 138 1.05 8.30 -4.65
CA THR A 138 -0.27 8.47 -4.03
C THR A 138 -1.24 9.24 -4.94
N GLU A 139 -0.79 10.30 -5.60
CA GLU A 139 -1.63 11.05 -6.52
C GLU A 139 -2.06 10.23 -7.73
N LYS A 140 -1.15 9.44 -8.29
CA LYS A 140 -1.50 8.50 -9.37
C LYS A 140 -2.53 7.46 -8.91
N MET A 141 -2.34 6.89 -7.72
CA MET A 141 -3.26 5.89 -7.18
C MET A 141 -4.66 6.45 -6.94
N LEU A 142 -4.78 7.68 -6.42
CA LEU A 142 -6.07 8.36 -6.23
C LEU A 142 -6.83 8.57 -7.56
N VAL A 143 -6.10 8.85 -8.64
CA VAL A 143 -6.71 8.99 -9.97
C VAL A 143 -7.14 7.63 -10.53
N LEU A 144 -6.32 6.59 -10.35
CA LEU A 144 -6.57 5.25 -10.90
C LEU A 144 -7.65 4.47 -10.13
N SER A 145 -7.86 4.78 -8.85
CA SER A 145 -8.79 4.04 -7.99
C SER A 145 -9.56 4.97 -7.05
N PRO A 146 -10.54 5.71 -7.58
CA PRO A 146 -11.30 6.69 -6.79
C PRO A 146 -12.17 6.08 -5.69
N ASN A 147 -12.43 4.79 -5.74
CA ASN A 147 -13.28 4.07 -4.78
C ASN A 147 -12.49 3.32 -3.70
N LEU A 148 -11.15 3.41 -3.69
CA LEU A 148 -10.30 2.76 -2.70
C LEU A 148 -9.88 3.73 -1.60
N ASP A 149 -9.99 3.30 -0.36
CA ASP A 149 -9.46 4.06 0.77
C ASP A 149 -7.92 3.96 0.79
N ILE A 150 -7.24 5.10 0.66
CA ILE A 150 -5.77 5.17 0.66
C ILE A 150 -5.30 5.88 1.92
N TYR A 151 -4.61 5.14 2.79
CA TYR A 151 -4.01 5.64 4.04
C TYR A 151 -2.53 5.95 3.82
N VAL A 152 -2.19 7.23 3.89
CA VAL A 152 -0.81 7.71 3.71
C VAL A 152 -0.16 7.92 5.07
N ILE A 153 0.83 7.10 5.39
CA ILE A 153 1.55 7.18 6.67
C ILE A 153 2.72 8.15 6.50
N PRO A 154 2.78 9.24 7.29
CA PRO A 154 3.85 10.21 7.18
C PRO A 154 5.18 9.65 7.69
N ASP A 155 6.25 10.10 7.04
CA ASP A 155 7.60 9.90 7.54
C ASP A 155 7.88 10.78 8.77
N LYS A 156 8.83 10.39 9.64
CA LYS A 156 9.17 11.13 10.87
C LYS A 156 9.76 12.52 10.59
N GLU A 157 10.27 12.76 9.40
CA GLU A 157 10.84 14.03 8.98
C GLU A 157 9.80 15.03 8.46
N THR A 158 8.66 15.14 9.09
CA THR A 158 7.76 16.25 8.79
C THR A 158 8.33 17.54 9.32
N VAL A 159 8.70 18.42 8.39
CA VAL A 159 9.00 19.83 8.72
C VAL A 159 7.83 20.38 9.52
N SER A 160 8.10 20.76 10.77
CA SER A 160 7.08 21.37 11.62
C SER A 160 6.78 22.77 11.05
N TYR A 161 5.66 22.90 10.35
CA TYR A 161 5.15 24.22 9.98
C TYR A 161 4.67 24.89 11.27
N LYS A 162 5.31 25.99 11.66
CA LYS A 162 4.78 26.88 12.70
C LYS A 162 3.47 27.46 12.16
N ILE A 163 2.35 26.95 12.61
CA ILE A 163 1.05 27.55 12.33
C ILE A 163 1.05 28.88 13.09
N LYS A 164 1.13 29.99 12.36
CA LYS A 164 0.86 31.32 12.94
C LYS A 164 -0.65 31.42 13.12
N THR A 165 -1.14 31.00 14.28
CA THR A 165 -2.51 31.30 14.70
C THR A 165 -2.62 32.81 14.86
N LYS A 166 -3.33 33.50 13.95
CA LYS A 166 -3.82 34.85 14.22
C LYS A 166 -4.87 34.70 15.35
N GLN A 167 -4.46 35.03 16.58
CA GLN A 167 -5.43 35.29 17.65
C GLN A 167 -6.29 36.46 17.25
N HIS A 168 -7.55 36.37 17.61
CA HIS A 168 -8.63 37.34 17.64
C HIS A 168 -9.72 37.24 16.56
N TYR A 169 -10.68 36.33 16.80
CA TYR A 169 -12.06 36.74 16.63
C TYR A 169 -12.68 36.82 18.03
N LYS A 170 -12.75 38.04 18.62
CA LYS A 170 -13.67 38.35 19.71
C LYS A 170 -15.06 38.50 19.07
N TRP A 171 -15.93 37.55 19.30
CA TRP A 171 -17.34 37.73 19.08
C TRP A 171 -17.85 38.68 20.19
N LYS A 172 -18.37 39.88 19.81
CA LYS A 172 -19.19 40.72 20.68
C LYS A 172 -20.64 40.33 20.49
#